data_b9dc065b8aebeabc4dfb9d2100cd349d
#
_entry.id   b9dc065b8aebeabc4dfb9d2100cd349d
#
_cell.length_a   1.000
_cell.length_b   1.000
_cell.length_c   1.000
_cell.angle_alpha   90.00
_cell.angle_beta   90.00
_cell.angle_gamma   90.00
#
_symmetry.space_group_name_H-M   'P 1'
#
loop_
_entity.id
_entity.type
_entity.pdbx_description
1 polymer ?
#
loop_
_entity_poly.entity_id
_entity_poly.type
_entity_poly.pdbx_seq_one_letter_code
_entity_poly.pdbx_strand_id
1 'polypeptide(L)'
;MTKRAFCILLTLLTVSMCLRAQGYFCDREGAQLEYVRKNVKDGSVVWRFTGTVTKVADSGSYKDITTESEFTKPNGKPLYSSSVLQMVRVNNETQEVSVDVAGAMASYIKARAGLKADCGSVFSSLPADAQPGDVLPSVFAQAKVGPLTYDLKITDRKILRHETLVVPAGTFECVVLEEHKVESGPGHNRDVINHTWYSKGVGYVRHDSYIKGKLDTSEILNSITK
;
A
#
# COMPACT_ATOMS: atom_id res chain seq x y z
N MET A 1 -39.06 -9.59 61.94
CA MET A 1 -39.18 -9.43 60.48
C MET A 1 -37.87 -8.91 59.96
N THR A 2 -37.02 -9.82 59.54
CA THR A 2 -35.65 -9.52 59.06
C THR A 2 -35.64 -9.45 57.56
N LYS A 3 -35.40 -8.24 57.01
CA LYS A 3 -35.20 -8.03 55.56
C LYS A 3 -33.76 -8.41 55.19
N ARG A 4 -33.60 -9.49 54.45
CA ARG A 4 -32.31 -9.87 53.84
C ARG A 4 -32.09 -9.02 52.59
N ALA A 5 -31.09 -8.13 52.62
CA ALA A 5 -30.59 -7.41 51.46
C ALA A 5 -29.75 -8.37 50.63
N PHE A 6 -30.13 -8.62 49.39
CA PHE A 6 -29.41 -9.44 48.41
C PHE A 6 -28.49 -8.48 47.61
N CYS A 7 -27.22 -8.40 47.99
CA CYS A 7 -26.22 -7.69 47.19
C CYS A 7 -25.87 -8.54 45.99
N ILE A 8 -26.35 -8.14 44.80
CA ILE A 8 -25.89 -8.70 43.53
C ILE A 8 -24.57 -7.98 43.18
N LEU A 9 -23.46 -8.68 43.34
CA LEU A 9 -22.13 -8.23 42.89
C LEU A 9 -22.04 -8.46 41.38
N LEU A 10 -22.28 -7.41 40.59
CA LEU A 10 -22.15 -7.42 39.15
C LEU A 10 -20.65 -7.31 38.82
N THR A 11 -19.96 -8.44 38.65
CA THR A 11 -18.59 -8.49 38.14
C THR A 11 -18.64 -8.14 36.65
N LEU A 12 -18.30 -6.89 36.34
CA LEU A 12 -17.94 -6.49 34.94
C LEU A 12 -16.66 -7.24 34.55
N LEU A 13 -16.80 -8.33 33.79
CA LEU A 13 -15.71 -8.89 33.02
C LEU A 13 -15.38 -7.89 31.88
N THR A 14 -14.44 -7.00 32.13
CA THR A 14 -13.80 -6.25 31.05
C THR A 14 -12.94 -7.24 30.28
N VAL A 15 -13.49 -7.81 29.21
CA VAL A 15 -12.69 -8.48 28.19
C VAL A 15 -11.84 -7.39 27.55
N SER A 16 -10.60 -7.23 28.04
CA SER A 16 -9.55 -6.49 27.30
C SER A 16 -9.33 -7.24 26.00
N MET A 17 -10.09 -6.89 24.96
CA MET A 17 -9.68 -7.18 23.61
C MET A 17 -8.33 -6.45 23.44
N CYS A 18 -7.22 -7.19 23.52
CA CYS A 18 -5.94 -6.72 22.97
C CYS A 18 -6.20 -6.43 21.50
N LEU A 19 -6.54 -5.18 21.19
CA LEU A 19 -6.45 -4.63 19.84
C LEU A 19 -4.97 -4.73 19.48
N ARG A 20 -4.57 -5.84 18.85
CA ARG A 20 -3.25 -5.91 18.23
C ARG A 20 -3.19 -4.74 17.26
N ALA A 21 -2.22 -3.87 17.46
CA ALA A 21 -1.94 -2.82 16.50
C ALA A 21 -1.84 -3.49 15.12
N GLN A 22 -2.55 -2.96 14.14
CA GLN A 22 -2.58 -3.48 12.78
C GLN A 22 -1.59 -2.67 11.95
N GLY A 23 -0.80 -3.33 11.10
CA GLY A 23 0.07 -2.66 10.13
C GLY A 23 -0.74 -1.96 9.02
N TYR A 24 -0.10 -1.07 8.29
CA TYR A 24 -0.69 -0.35 7.16
C TYR A 24 -0.77 -1.22 5.89
N PHE A 25 -1.34 -2.42 6.02
CA PHE A 25 -1.58 -3.32 4.89
C PHE A 25 -2.73 -4.29 5.17
N CYS A 26 -3.41 -4.75 4.09
CA CYS A 26 -4.46 -5.77 4.19
C CYS A 26 -3.84 -7.17 4.27
N ASP A 27 -4.06 -7.88 5.37
CA ASP A 27 -3.55 -9.23 5.62
C ASP A 27 -4.65 -10.31 5.58
N ARG A 28 -5.78 -10.02 4.95
CA ARG A 28 -6.89 -10.96 4.79
C ARG A 28 -6.78 -11.67 3.44
N GLU A 29 -6.39 -12.93 3.45
CA GLU A 29 -6.34 -13.75 2.24
C GLU A 29 -7.69 -13.81 1.54
N GLY A 30 -7.69 -13.64 0.22
CA GLY A 30 -8.88 -13.52 -0.63
C GLY A 30 -9.48 -12.12 -0.68
N ALA A 31 -9.02 -11.16 0.13
CA ALA A 31 -9.52 -9.78 0.03
C ALA A 31 -9.13 -9.15 -1.31
N GLN A 32 -10.08 -8.43 -1.90
CA GLN A 32 -9.91 -7.68 -3.14
C GLN A 32 -10.11 -6.20 -2.88
N LEU A 33 -9.13 -5.40 -3.30
CA LEU A 33 -9.14 -3.94 -3.20
C LEU A 33 -9.13 -3.36 -4.61
N GLU A 34 -10.21 -2.67 -4.98
CA GLU A 34 -10.36 -2.03 -6.28
C GLU A 34 -9.96 -0.56 -6.21
N TYR A 35 -9.15 -0.12 -7.17
CA TYR A 35 -8.67 1.25 -7.26
C TYR A 35 -8.98 1.87 -8.62
N VAL A 36 -9.23 3.17 -8.61
CA VAL A 36 -9.43 3.97 -9.83
C VAL A 36 -8.46 5.12 -9.86
N ARG A 37 -7.62 5.18 -10.90
CA ARG A 37 -6.73 6.31 -11.15
C ARG A 37 -7.31 7.25 -12.19
N LYS A 38 -7.32 8.54 -11.88
CA LYS A 38 -7.85 9.60 -12.74
C LYS A 38 -6.81 10.69 -12.98
N ASN A 39 -6.85 11.27 -14.18
CA ASN A 39 -6.26 12.58 -14.43
C ASN A 39 -7.03 13.65 -13.66
N VAL A 40 -6.31 14.53 -12.97
CA VAL A 40 -6.97 15.61 -12.22
C VAL A 40 -7.44 16.73 -13.15
N LYS A 41 -6.75 16.94 -14.26
CA LYS A 41 -7.06 18.03 -15.21
C LYS A 41 -8.45 17.92 -15.84
N ASP A 42 -8.90 16.71 -16.19
CA ASP A 42 -10.13 16.47 -16.93
C ASP A 42 -11.04 15.40 -16.32
N GLY A 43 -10.61 14.79 -15.20
CA GLY A 43 -11.33 13.73 -14.52
C GLY A 43 -11.36 12.39 -15.25
N SER A 44 -10.67 12.27 -16.40
CA SER A 44 -10.62 11.03 -17.18
C SER A 44 -9.97 9.89 -16.41
N VAL A 45 -10.53 8.69 -16.54
CA VAL A 45 -9.93 7.49 -15.96
C VAL A 45 -8.69 7.11 -16.75
N VAL A 46 -7.54 6.98 -16.07
CA VAL A 46 -6.29 6.50 -16.65
C VAL A 46 -6.28 4.98 -16.69
N TRP A 47 -6.59 4.35 -15.55
CA TRP A 47 -6.77 2.90 -15.41
C TRP A 47 -7.59 2.57 -14.15
N ARG A 48 -7.98 1.31 -14.05
CA ARG A 48 -8.44 0.67 -12.82
C ARG A 48 -7.53 -0.50 -12.51
N PHE A 49 -7.42 -0.89 -11.26
CA PHE A 49 -6.87 -2.18 -10.94
C PHE A 49 -7.55 -2.79 -9.71
N THR A 50 -7.50 -4.12 -9.65
CA THR A 50 -7.94 -4.91 -8.50
C THR A 50 -6.72 -5.63 -7.95
N GLY A 51 -6.35 -5.30 -6.72
CA GLY A 51 -5.33 -6.01 -5.95
C GLY A 51 -5.99 -7.11 -5.13
N THR A 52 -5.61 -8.36 -5.35
CA THR A 52 -6.09 -9.53 -4.60
C THR A 52 -5.00 -10.01 -3.66
N VAL A 53 -5.30 -10.17 -2.37
CA VAL A 53 -4.40 -10.84 -1.42
C VAL A 53 -4.47 -12.34 -1.69
N THR A 54 -3.46 -12.89 -2.38
CA THR A 54 -3.47 -14.28 -2.84
C THR A 54 -2.83 -15.25 -1.85
N LYS A 55 -1.99 -14.74 -0.95
CA LYS A 55 -1.31 -15.57 0.06
C LYS A 55 -0.95 -14.77 1.28
N VAL A 56 -1.15 -15.36 2.45
CA VAL A 56 -0.67 -14.87 3.74
C VAL A 56 0.07 -16.01 4.43
N ALA A 57 1.38 -15.87 4.66
CA ALA A 57 2.23 -16.88 5.29
C ALA A 57 2.86 -16.30 6.56
N ASP A 58 2.56 -16.89 7.72
CA ASP A 58 3.14 -16.50 9.01
C ASP A 58 4.34 -17.36 9.34
N SER A 59 5.49 -16.71 9.59
CA SER A 59 6.76 -17.35 9.98
C SER A 59 7.11 -17.15 11.46
N GLY A 60 6.16 -16.68 12.27
CA GLY A 60 6.33 -16.35 13.68
C GLY A 60 6.87 -14.95 13.93
N SER A 61 7.98 -14.56 13.32
CA SER A 61 8.53 -13.19 13.43
C SER A 61 7.92 -12.23 12.41
N TYR A 62 7.50 -12.76 11.26
CA TYR A 62 6.97 -11.98 10.14
C TYR A 62 5.79 -12.68 9.50
N LYS A 63 4.91 -11.86 8.95
CA LYS A 63 3.83 -12.28 8.07
C LYS A 63 4.19 -11.82 6.65
N ASP A 64 4.42 -12.77 5.74
CA ASP A 64 4.66 -12.49 4.32
C ASP A 64 3.33 -12.54 3.57
N ILE A 65 2.99 -11.46 2.88
CA ILE A 65 1.74 -11.27 2.16
C ILE A 65 2.08 -11.11 0.69
N THR A 66 1.43 -11.90 -0.17
CA THR A 66 1.51 -11.75 -1.63
C THR A 66 0.20 -11.16 -2.15
N THR A 67 0.31 -10.14 -2.98
CA THR A 67 -0.83 -9.59 -3.71
C THR A 67 -0.59 -9.69 -5.21
N GLU A 68 -1.68 -9.92 -5.94
CA GLU A 68 -1.73 -9.87 -7.40
C GLU A 68 -2.63 -8.73 -7.83
N SER A 69 -2.11 -7.84 -8.69
CA SER A 69 -2.86 -6.70 -9.20
C SER A 69 -3.12 -6.84 -10.69
N GLU A 70 -4.38 -6.84 -11.08
CA GLU A 70 -4.85 -6.85 -12.46
C GLU A 70 -5.25 -5.45 -12.88
N PHE A 71 -4.61 -4.93 -13.93
CA PHE A 71 -4.83 -3.59 -14.44
C PHE A 71 -5.70 -3.59 -15.69
N THR A 72 -6.68 -2.69 -15.74
CA THR A 72 -7.58 -2.51 -16.88
C THR A 72 -7.60 -1.07 -17.39
N LYS A 73 -7.75 -0.93 -18.70
CA LYS A 73 -8.00 0.35 -19.38
C LYS A 73 -9.41 0.85 -19.04
N PRO A 74 -9.72 2.14 -19.31
CA PRO A 74 -11.06 2.67 -19.11
C PRO A 74 -12.19 1.89 -19.77
N ASN A 75 -11.89 1.22 -20.90
CA ASN A 75 -12.84 0.39 -21.65
C ASN A 75 -12.93 -1.06 -21.14
N GLY A 76 -12.35 -1.37 -19.99
CA GLY A 76 -12.38 -2.70 -19.38
C GLY A 76 -11.38 -3.73 -19.95
N LYS A 77 -10.65 -3.40 -21.02
CA LYS A 77 -9.64 -4.32 -21.57
C LYS A 77 -8.40 -4.36 -20.68
N PRO A 78 -7.68 -5.50 -20.59
CA PRO A 78 -6.43 -5.59 -19.86
C PRO A 78 -5.43 -4.50 -20.29
N LEU A 79 -4.77 -3.88 -19.31
CA LEU A 79 -3.71 -2.90 -19.57
C LEU A 79 -2.37 -3.59 -19.79
N TYR A 80 -2.12 -4.69 -19.08
CA TYR A 80 -0.90 -5.51 -19.13
C TYR A 80 -1.21 -6.93 -19.54
N SER A 81 -0.19 -7.68 -19.95
CA SER A 81 -0.30 -9.07 -20.39
C SER A 81 -0.43 -10.09 -19.25
N SER A 82 -0.10 -9.69 -18.03
CA SER A 82 -0.22 -10.49 -16.82
C SER A 82 -0.44 -9.59 -15.60
N SER A 83 -0.80 -10.18 -14.46
CA SER A 83 -0.87 -9.48 -13.18
C SER A 83 0.50 -8.97 -12.73
N VAL A 84 0.48 -7.93 -11.90
CA VAL A 84 1.66 -7.42 -11.18
C VAL A 84 1.65 -8.01 -9.78
N LEU A 85 2.72 -8.73 -9.43
CA LEU A 85 2.93 -9.31 -8.11
C LEU A 85 3.62 -8.30 -7.20
N GLN A 86 3.18 -8.24 -5.96
CA GLN A 86 3.84 -7.49 -4.90
C GLN A 86 3.96 -8.37 -3.67
N MET A 87 5.14 -8.38 -3.06
CA MET A 87 5.38 -8.99 -1.77
C MET A 87 5.48 -7.92 -0.69
N VAL A 88 4.80 -8.17 0.41
CA VAL A 88 4.80 -7.30 1.58
C VAL A 88 5.10 -8.15 2.80
N ARG A 89 5.98 -7.65 3.66
CA ARG A 89 6.31 -8.25 4.94
C ARG A 89 5.80 -7.38 6.07
N VAL A 90 5.11 -7.97 7.03
CA VAL A 90 4.68 -7.31 8.26
C VAL A 90 5.41 -7.94 9.44
N ASN A 91 6.10 -7.14 10.23
CA ASN A 91 6.70 -7.61 11.48
C ASN A 91 5.60 -7.90 12.50
N ASN A 92 5.57 -9.11 13.06
CA ASN A 92 4.49 -9.54 13.96
C ASN A 92 4.52 -8.83 15.33
N GLU A 93 5.66 -8.32 15.74
CA GLU A 93 5.83 -7.59 17.01
C GLU A 93 5.53 -6.10 16.84
N THR A 94 6.24 -5.42 15.93
CA THR A 94 6.14 -3.97 15.73
C THR A 94 5.03 -3.55 14.78
N GLN A 95 4.49 -4.49 13.99
CA GLN A 95 3.50 -4.24 12.93
C GLN A 95 4.03 -3.29 11.83
N GLU A 96 5.35 -3.09 11.76
CA GLU A 96 5.97 -2.40 10.63
C GLU A 96 5.71 -3.14 9.34
N VAL A 97 5.32 -2.40 8.32
CA VAL A 97 5.05 -2.91 6.97
C VAL A 97 6.25 -2.61 6.08
N SER A 98 6.77 -3.61 5.39
CA SER A 98 7.89 -3.51 4.44
C SER A 98 7.48 -4.07 3.08
N VAL A 99 7.48 -3.21 2.06
CA VAL A 99 7.12 -3.56 0.67
C VAL A 99 8.37 -3.86 -0.12
N ASP A 100 8.47 -5.03 -0.78
CA ASP A 100 9.57 -5.34 -1.73
C ASP A 100 9.37 -4.55 -3.03
N VAL A 101 9.99 -3.39 -3.09
CA VAL A 101 9.87 -2.47 -4.24
C VAL A 101 10.66 -2.95 -5.45
N ALA A 102 11.76 -3.68 -5.26
CA ALA A 102 12.55 -4.25 -6.36
C ALA A 102 11.79 -5.40 -7.04
N GLY A 103 11.22 -6.30 -6.24
CA GLY A 103 10.37 -7.39 -6.75
C GLY A 103 9.13 -6.87 -7.46
N ALA A 104 8.47 -5.85 -6.90
CA ALA A 104 7.33 -5.19 -7.55
C ALA A 104 7.72 -4.54 -8.90
N MET A 105 8.88 -3.87 -8.97
CA MET A 105 9.41 -3.29 -10.22
C MET A 105 9.69 -4.36 -11.27
N ALA A 106 10.33 -5.48 -10.89
CA ALA A 106 10.59 -6.60 -11.81
C ALA A 106 9.28 -7.23 -12.31
N SER A 107 8.29 -7.40 -11.43
CA SER A 107 6.96 -7.89 -11.80
C SER A 107 6.23 -6.95 -12.77
N TYR A 108 6.32 -5.64 -12.52
CA TYR A 108 5.76 -4.62 -13.42
C TYR A 108 6.40 -4.66 -14.82
N ILE A 109 7.75 -4.78 -14.91
CA ILE A 109 8.46 -4.92 -16.19
C ILE A 109 7.97 -6.16 -16.93
N LYS A 110 7.82 -7.30 -16.23
CA LYS A 110 7.28 -8.54 -16.80
C LYS A 110 5.86 -8.35 -17.31
N ALA A 111 4.97 -7.77 -16.52
CA ALA A 111 3.57 -7.58 -16.88
C ALA A 111 3.40 -6.65 -18.09
N ARG A 112 4.22 -5.60 -18.18
CA ARG A 112 4.16 -4.58 -19.25
C ARG A 112 4.83 -5.03 -20.54
N ALA A 113 6.01 -5.64 -20.46
CA ALA A 113 6.87 -5.93 -21.62
C ALA A 113 7.09 -7.43 -21.88
N GLY A 114 6.61 -8.33 -21.01
CA GLY A 114 6.88 -9.76 -21.09
C GLY A 114 8.34 -10.15 -20.78
N LEU A 115 9.14 -9.22 -20.28
CA LEU A 115 10.57 -9.41 -20.04
C LEU A 115 10.84 -9.80 -18.58
N LYS A 116 11.72 -10.79 -18.38
CA LYS A 116 12.22 -11.12 -17.05
C LYS A 116 13.30 -10.12 -16.65
N ALA A 117 13.14 -9.51 -15.50
CA ALA A 117 14.15 -8.64 -14.90
C ALA A 117 14.83 -9.35 -13.73
N ASP A 118 16.14 -9.16 -13.62
CA ASP A 118 16.92 -9.60 -12.47
C ASP A 118 17.04 -8.44 -11.49
N CYS A 119 16.66 -8.69 -10.23
CA CYS A 119 16.73 -7.71 -9.14
C CYS A 119 17.03 -8.43 -7.83
N GLY A 120 17.60 -7.71 -6.86
CA GLY A 120 17.61 -8.14 -5.46
C GLY A 120 16.30 -7.77 -4.77
N SER A 121 16.16 -8.15 -3.49
CA SER A 121 15.07 -7.64 -2.66
C SER A 121 15.49 -6.32 -2.03
N VAL A 122 14.64 -5.30 -2.18
CA VAL A 122 14.81 -3.97 -1.55
C VAL A 122 13.49 -3.57 -0.95
N PHE A 123 13.50 -3.31 0.34
CA PHE A 123 12.28 -3.02 1.09
C PHE A 123 12.11 -1.54 1.37
N SER A 124 10.88 -1.05 1.22
CA SER A 124 10.41 0.25 1.66
C SER A 124 9.51 0.06 2.86
N SER A 125 9.92 0.57 4.02
CA SER A 125 9.21 0.34 5.28
C SER A 125 8.35 1.53 5.69
N LEU A 126 7.26 1.23 6.42
CA LEU A 126 6.37 2.17 7.09
C LEU A 126 6.08 1.64 8.51
N PRO A 127 6.55 2.33 9.57
CA PRO A 127 6.27 1.98 10.96
C PRO A 127 4.77 2.06 11.28
N ALA A 128 4.27 1.17 12.12
CA ALA A 128 2.85 1.16 12.51
C ALA A 128 2.47 2.34 13.43
N ASP A 129 3.44 2.93 14.11
CA ASP A 129 3.31 4.07 15.01
C ASP A 129 3.79 5.40 14.40
N ALA A 130 3.92 5.46 13.06
CA ALA A 130 4.38 6.64 12.32
C ALA A 130 3.65 7.91 12.73
N GLN A 131 4.42 8.97 13.05
CA GLN A 131 3.91 10.24 13.55
C GLN A 131 4.23 11.40 12.60
N PRO A 132 3.41 12.46 12.55
CA PRO A 132 3.71 13.66 11.79
C PRO A 132 5.09 14.22 12.14
N GLY A 133 5.90 14.43 11.10
CA GLY A 133 7.29 14.88 11.20
C GLY A 133 8.33 13.77 11.09
N ASP A 134 7.96 12.51 11.23
CA ASP A 134 8.89 11.39 11.05
C ASP A 134 9.48 11.39 9.65
N VAL A 135 10.79 11.16 9.55
CA VAL A 135 11.54 11.02 8.31
C VAL A 135 11.92 9.55 8.14
N LEU A 136 11.51 8.97 7.02
CA LEU A 136 11.77 7.57 6.71
C LEU A 136 13.02 7.41 5.83
N PRO A 137 13.73 6.27 5.91
CA PRO A 137 14.91 6.03 5.10
C PRO A 137 14.63 6.12 3.60
N SER A 138 15.59 6.65 2.84
CA SER A 138 15.57 6.59 1.36
C SER A 138 15.72 5.17 0.87
N VAL A 139 15.11 4.88 -0.30
CA VAL A 139 15.11 3.56 -0.91
C VAL A 139 15.66 3.66 -2.32
N PHE A 140 16.59 2.75 -2.66
CA PHE A 140 17.21 2.67 -3.98
C PHE A 140 17.12 1.24 -4.48
N ALA A 141 16.43 1.03 -5.59
CA ALA A 141 16.28 -0.29 -6.20
C ALA A 141 16.70 -0.24 -7.68
N GLN A 142 17.19 -1.37 -8.14
CA GLN A 142 17.61 -1.54 -9.54
C GLN A 142 17.11 -2.88 -10.06
N ALA A 143 16.64 -2.89 -11.31
CA ALA A 143 16.31 -4.11 -12.03
C ALA A 143 17.03 -4.13 -13.38
N LYS A 144 17.55 -5.31 -13.79
CA LYS A 144 18.29 -5.49 -15.05
C LYS A 144 17.51 -6.41 -15.99
N VAL A 145 17.45 -6.01 -17.26
CA VAL A 145 16.86 -6.80 -18.34
C VAL A 145 17.93 -6.90 -19.45
N GLY A 146 18.72 -7.97 -19.43
CA GLY A 146 19.91 -8.07 -20.28
C GLY A 146 20.89 -6.92 -20.01
N PRO A 147 21.26 -6.12 -21.03
CA PRO A 147 22.14 -4.96 -20.84
C PRO A 147 21.41 -3.70 -20.33
N LEU A 148 20.08 -3.74 -20.22
CA LEU A 148 19.27 -2.58 -19.84
C LEU A 148 19.11 -2.52 -18.33
N THR A 149 19.23 -1.32 -17.76
CA THR A 149 19.05 -1.06 -16.33
C THR A 149 17.87 -0.13 -16.12
N TYR A 150 17.05 -0.45 -15.14
CA TYR A 150 15.95 0.36 -14.61
C TYR A 150 16.27 0.70 -13.17
N ASP A 151 16.22 1.99 -12.84
CA ASP A 151 16.52 2.49 -11.51
C ASP A 151 15.27 3.09 -10.88
N LEU A 152 15.09 2.86 -9.58
CA LEU A 152 14.09 3.47 -8.74
C LEU A 152 14.77 4.13 -7.54
N LYS A 153 14.51 5.43 -7.35
CA LYS A 153 14.94 6.20 -6.17
C LYS A 153 13.70 6.76 -5.50
N ILE A 154 13.57 6.50 -4.20
CA ILE A 154 12.51 7.07 -3.36
C ILE A 154 13.23 7.79 -2.21
N THR A 155 13.15 9.11 -2.18
CA THR A 155 13.83 9.99 -1.24
C THR A 155 12.85 10.95 -0.58
N ASP A 156 13.33 11.77 0.35
CA ASP A 156 12.55 12.82 1.02
C ASP A 156 11.23 12.30 1.60
N ARG A 157 11.31 11.10 2.20
CA ARG A 157 10.16 10.37 2.75
C ARG A 157 9.81 10.93 4.11
N LYS A 158 8.64 11.56 4.22
CA LYS A 158 8.21 12.24 5.45
C LYS A 158 6.73 12.01 5.74
N ILE A 159 6.41 11.72 6.99
CA ILE A 159 5.04 11.71 7.47
C ILE A 159 4.56 13.14 7.65
N LEU A 160 3.55 13.55 6.90
CA LEU A 160 3.04 14.92 6.90
C LEU A 160 2.04 15.17 8.02
N ARG A 161 1.05 14.26 8.17
CA ARG A 161 -0.07 14.42 9.10
C ARG A 161 -0.87 13.12 9.24
N HIS A 162 -1.75 13.10 10.24
CA HIS A 162 -2.88 12.17 10.26
C HIS A 162 -4.11 12.88 9.69
N GLU A 163 -4.98 12.13 9.01
CA GLU A 163 -6.15 12.68 8.35
C GLU A 163 -7.26 11.63 8.22
N THR A 164 -8.49 12.01 8.54
CA THR A 164 -9.66 11.19 8.21
C THR A 164 -10.03 11.43 6.75
N LEU A 165 -10.04 10.37 5.94
CA LEU A 165 -10.33 10.44 4.51
C LEU A 165 -11.62 9.68 4.17
N VAL A 166 -12.51 10.32 3.40
CA VAL A 166 -13.72 9.70 2.85
C VAL A 166 -13.49 9.39 1.38
N VAL A 167 -13.64 8.12 1.01
CA VAL A 167 -13.52 7.61 -0.37
C VAL A 167 -14.72 6.69 -0.65
N PRO A 168 -14.96 6.24 -1.90
CA PRO A 168 -16.08 5.34 -2.21
C PRO A 168 -16.10 4.06 -1.38
N ALA A 169 -14.94 3.52 -1.01
CA ALA A 169 -14.83 2.33 -0.17
C ALA A 169 -15.20 2.55 1.31
N GLY A 170 -15.32 3.80 1.77
CA GLY A 170 -15.65 4.13 3.17
C GLY A 170 -14.88 5.31 3.74
N THR A 171 -14.87 5.40 5.06
CA THR A 171 -14.14 6.42 5.84
C THR A 171 -12.97 5.78 6.56
N PHE A 172 -11.78 6.36 6.45
CA PHE A 172 -10.53 5.79 6.93
C PHE A 172 -9.68 6.80 7.68
N GLU A 173 -9.17 6.40 8.85
CA GLU A 173 -8.13 7.12 9.56
C GLU A 173 -6.79 6.80 8.88
N CYS A 174 -6.12 7.83 8.35
CA CYS A 174 -4.93 7.67 7.53
C CYS A 174 -3.72 8.41 8.13
N VAL A 175 -2.53 7.84 7.90
CA VAL A 175 -1.27 8.55 7.93
C VAL A 175 -0.94 8.98 6.49
N VAL A 176 -0.47 10.21 6.31
CA VAL A 176 -0.11 10.75 5.00
C VAL A 176 1.41 10.79 4.86
N LEU A 177 1.94 9.99 3.94
CA LEU A 177 3.35 9.94 3.56
C LEU A 177 3.58 10.77 2.31
N GLU A 178 4.54 11.71 2.36
CA GLU A 178 5.13 12.36 1.18
C GLU A 178 6.43 11.66 0.82
N GLU A 179 6.69 11.49 -0.46
CA GLU A 179 7.96 10.96 -0.96
C GLU A 179 8.28 11.49 -2.36
N HIS A 180 9.55 11.74 -2.63
CA HIS A 180 10.06 12.05 -3.95
C HIS A 180 10.47 10.76 -4.66
N LYS A 181 9.85 10.46 -5.79
CA LYS A 181 10.08 9.23 -6.55
C LYS A 181 10.62 9.54 -7.93
N VAL A 182 11.79 8.99 -8.23
CA VAL A 182 12.43 9.06 -9.55
C VAL A 182 12.56 7.64 -10.11
N GLU A 183 11.97 7.42 -11.26
CA GLU A 183 12.11 6.20 -12.05
C GLU A 183 12.87 6.54 -13.34
N SER A 184 13.90 5.76 -13.66
CA SER A 184 14.66 5.93 -14.90
C SER A 184 14.99 4.58 -15.53
N GLY A 185 15.03 4.57 -16.87
CA GLY A 185 15.36 3.40 -17.66
C GLY A 185 15.08 3.62 -19.15
N PRO A 186 15.40 2.66 -20.00
CA PRO A 186 15.16 2.76 -21.43
C PRO A 186 13.70 3.04 -21.76
N GLY A 187 13.44 4.21 -22.35
CA GLY A 187 12.10 4.65 -22.74
C GLY A 187 11.16 4.97 -21.56
N HIS A 188 11.69 5.11 -20.34
CA HIS A 188 10.92 5.47 -19.16
C HIS A 188 11.72 6.39 -18.24
N ASN A 189 11.21 7.60 -18.06
CA ASN A 189 11.71 8.53 -17.04
C ASN A 189 10.52 9.20 -16.38
N ARG A 190 10.48 9.16 -15.07
CA ARG A 190 9.42 9.78 -14.25
C ARG A 190 10.03 10.38 -13.00
N ASP A 191 9.69 11.63 -12.74
CA ASP A 191 10.12 12.40 -11.58
C ASP A 191 8.87 13.03 -10.96
N VAL A 192 8.49 12.58 -9.76
CA VAL A 192 7.23 12.95 -9.12
C VAL A 192 7.39 13.07 -7.61
N ILE A 193 6.63 13.98 -7.01
CA ILE A 193 6.32 13.95 -5.58
C ILE A 193 5.01 13.19 -5.43
N ASN A 194 5.00 12.21 -4.54
CA ASN A 194 3.79 11.45 -4.21
C ASN A 194 3.31 11.79 -2.81
N HIS A 195 1.99 11.90 -2.64
CA HIS A 195 1.35 11.84 -1.34
C HIS A 195 0.51 10.57 -1.29
N THR A 196 0.73 9.76 -0.26
CA THR A 196 0.01 8.48 -0.10
C THR A 196 -0.64 8.44 1.29
N TRP A 197 -1.94 8.17 1.31
CA TRP A 197 -2.74 7.98 2.51
C TRP A 197 -2.82 6.51 2.85
N TYR A 198 -2.18 6.09 3.94
CA TYR A 198 -2.21 4.71 4.41
C TYR A 198 -3.14 4.55 5.60
N SER A 199 -4.00 3.53 5.58
CA SER A 199 -4.87 3.14 6.69
C SER A 199 -4.52 1.75 7.21
N LYS A 200 -4.59 1.59 8.53
CA LYS A 200 -4.30 0.31 9.19
C LYS A 200 -5.24 -0.79 8.74
N GLY A 201 -4.71 -1.99 8.46
CA GLY A 201 -5.46 -3.15 8.00
C GLY A 201 -6.01 -3.07 6.58
N VAL A 202 -5.66 -1.99 5.84
CA VAL A 202 -6.11 -1.77 4.46
C VAL A 202 -4.93 -1.61 3.51
N GLY A 203 -3.96 -0.77 3.84
CA GLY A 203 -2.93 -0.31 2.94
C GLY A 203 -3.20 1.12 2.50
N TYR A 204 -2.78 1.51 1.29
CA TYR A 204 -3.08 2.85 0.85
C TYR A 204 -4.56 2.97 0.40
N VAL A 205 -5.15 4.11 0.74
CA VAL A 205 -6.53 4.47 0.44
C VAL A 205 -6.60 5.49 -0.70
N ARG A 206 -5.56 6.33 -0.79
CA ARG A 206 -5.38 7.31 -1.86
C ARG A 206 -3.90 7.48 -2.16
N HIS A 207 -3.57 7.70 -3.44
CA HIS A 207 -2.24 8.00 -3.91
C HIS A 207 -2.29 9.10 -4.97
N ASP A 208 -1.71 10.24 -4.63
CA ASP A 208 -1.64 11.43 -5.49
C ASP A 208 -0.23 11.60 -6.02
N SER A 209 -0.08 11.84 -7.33
CA SER A 209 1.21 12.13 -7.95
C SER A 209 1.25 13.56 -8.45
N TYR A 210 2.32 14.28 -8.08
CA TYR A 210 2.56 15.67 -8.46
C TYR A 210 3.74 15.75 -9.43
N ILE A 211 3.55 16.45 -10.54
CA ILE A 211 4.60 16.77 -11.53
C ILE A 211 4.84 18.28 -11.51
N LYS A 212 6.08 18.68 -11.25
CA LYS A 212 6.47 20.11 -11.15
C LYS A 212 5.54 20.89 -10.22
N GLY A 213 5.21 20.31 -9.06
CA GLY A 213 4.37 20.92 -8.03
C GLY A 213 2.86 20.97 -8.33
N LYS A 214 2.42 20.40 -9.47
CA LYS A 214 1.00 20.34 -9.83
C LYS A 214 0.49 18.92 -9.70
N LEU A 215 -0.67 18.74 -9.06
CA LEU A 215 -1.34 17.45 -8.98
C LEU A 215 -1.71 16.98 -10.39
N ASP A 216 -1.14 15.86 -10.79
CA ASP A 216 -1.29 15.25 -12.12
C ASP A 216 -2.35 14.15 -12.11
N THR A 217 -2.17 13.16 -11.24
CA THR A 217 -3.12 12.04 -11.12
C THR A 217 -3.44 11.74 -9.67
N SER A 218 -4.67 11.26 -9.44
CA SER A 218 -5.12 10.73 -8.15
C SER A 218 -5.65 9.32 -8.33
N GLU A 219 -5.23 8.40 -7.46
CA GLU A 219 -5.68 7.01 -7.40
C GLU A 219 -6.37 6.78 -6.06
N ILE A 220 -7.59 6.27 -6.10
CA ILE A 220 -8.47 6.20 -4.94
C ILE A 220 -9.03 4.79 -4.81
N LEU A 221 -9.06 4.28 -3.58
CA LEU A 221 -9.72 3.04 -3.22
C LEU A 221 -11.23 3.15 -3.44
N ASN A 222 -11.75 2.34 -4.35
CA ASN A 222 -13.15 2.36 -4.78
C ASN A 222 -14.02 1.37 -4.00
N SER A 223 -13.50 0.16 -3.75
CA SER A 223 -14.19 -0.87 -2.99
C SER A 223 -13.23 -1.85 -2.32
N ILE A 224 -13.70 -2.49 -1.25
CA ILE A 224 -13.06 -3.64 -0.59
C ILE A 224 -14.09 -4.75 -0.53
N THR A 225 -13.75 -5.91 -1.09
CA THR A 225 -14.58 -7.12 -1.04
C THR A 225 -13.76 -8.30 -0.53
N LYS A 226 -14.44 -9.36 -0.15
CA LYS A 226 -13.85 -10.64 0.22
C LYS A 226 -14.44 -11.73 -0.65
#